data_8908eb8593c6c1e60843018229031a54
#
_entry.id   8908eb8593c6c1e60843018229031a54
#
_cell.length_a   1.000
_cell.length_b   1.000
_cell.length_c   1.000
_cell.angle_alpha   90.00
_cell.angle_beta   90.00
_cell.angle_gamma   90.00
#
_symmetry.space_group_name_H-M   'P 1'
#
loop_
_entity.id
_entity.type
_entity.pdbx_description
1 polymer ?
#
loop_
_entity_poly.entity_id
_entity_poly.type
_entity_poly.pdbx_seq_one_letter_code
_entity_poly.pdbx_strand_id
1 'polypeptide(L)'
;LDNATKGFKDKLNELAKADGKTINFDYQNASNDSATCATIVNKFVSSNYDLILANATPALQAAATATAASKIPVIGTSVTDYGTALDIEMEPTASTGINVTGTSDLAPLADQAQMILDLFPDAKTVGAIYCSAEANSQYQVDGVKKALEAKGVKCNFYTFADSNDISSVAKKAAKESDVIYIPTDNTAA
;
A
#
# COMPACT_ATOMS: atom_id res chain seq x y z
N LEU A 1 -1.27 7.79 -6.34
CA LEU A 1 -2.31 8.05 -5.34
C LEU A 1 -3.34 9.09 -5.81
N ASP A 2 -2.92 10.24 -6.36
CA ASP A 2 -3.82 11.34 -6.74
C ASP A 2 -4.86 10.95 -7.80
N ASN A 3 -4.45 10.19 -8.81
CA ASN A 3 -5.37 9.70 -9.85
C ASN A 3 -6.44 8.75 -9.29
N ALA A 4 -6.12 7.93 -8.28
CA ALA A 4 -7.09 7.06 -7.62
C ALA A 4 -8.14 7.88 -6.86
N THR A 5 -7.70 8.87 -6.07
CA THR A 5 -8.60 9.80 -5.39
C THR A 5 -9.47 10.58 -6.39
N LYS A 6 -8.89 11.07 -7.47
CA LYS A 6 -9.64 11.79 -8.52
C LYS A 6 -10.70 10.90 -9.16
N GLY A 7 -10.32 9.68 -9.56
CA GLY A 7 -11.23 8.73 -10.20
C GLY A 7 -12.42 8.38 -9.30
N PHE A 8 -12.16 8.14 -8.01
CA PHE A 8 -13.21 7.90 -7.03
C PHE A 8 -14.19 9.09 -6.92
N LYS A 9 -13.66 10.31 -6.76
CA LYS A 9 -14.46 11.53 -6.65
C LYS A 9 -15.31 11.77 -7.89
N ASP A 10 -14.72 11.62 -9.07
CA ASP A 10 -15.39 11.83 -10.35
C ASP A 10 -16.56 10.85 -10.50
N LYS A 11 -16.30 9.56 -10.23
CA LYS A 11 -17.35 8.52 -10.38
C LYS A 11 -18.45 8.64 -9.32
N LEU A 12 -18.09 8.95 -8.08
CA LEU A 12 -19.08 9.13 -7.03
C LEU A 12 -19.97 10.33 -7.29
N ASN A 13 -19.42 11.45 -7.80
CA ASN A 13 -20.21 12.61 -8.21
C ASN A 13 -21.15 12.29 -9.38
N GLU A 14 -20.68 11.53 -10.38
CA GLU A 14 -21.51 11.10 -11.52
C GLU A 14 -22.73 10.28 -11.02
N LEU A 15 -22.47 9.29 -10.15
CA LEU A 15 -23.54 8.44 -9.61
C LEU A 15 -24.50 9.23 -8.72
N ALA A 16 -23.99 10.07 -7.84
CA ALA A 16 -24.81 10.90 -6.97
C ALA A 16 -25.72 11.85 -7.77
N LYS A 17 -25.17 12.46 -8.84
CA LYS A 17 -25.94 13.33 -9.73
C LYS A 17 -27.07 12.57 -10.44
N ALA A 18 -26.83 11.35 -10.87
CA ALA A 18 -27.87 10.50 -11.47
C ALA A 18 -29.02 10.23 -10.49
N ASP A 19 -28.72 10.12 -9.19
CA ASP A 19 -29.67 9.92 -8.10
C ASP A 19 -30.27 11.24 -7.53
N GLY A 20 -29.93 12.39 -8.10
CA GLY A 20 -30.36 13.71 -7.60
C GLY A 20 -29.73 14.09 -6.25
N LYS A 21 -28.59 13.49 -5.89
CA LYS A 21 -27.86 13.74 -4.64
C LYS A 21 -26.63 14.60 -4.86
N THR A 22 -26.16 15.24 -3.79
CA THR A 22 -24.91 16.00 -3.77
C THR A 22 -23.96 15.38 -2.77
N ILE A 23 -22.68 15.25 -3.13
CA ILE A 23 -21.61 14.77 -2.25
C ILE A 23 -20.73 15.94 -1.83
N ASN A 24 -20.49 16.06 -0.54
CA ASN A 24 -19.51 16.98 0.03
C ASN A 24 -18.23 16.19 0.37
N PHE A 25 -17.11 16.62 -0.18
CA PHE A 25 -15.81 15.99 0.07
C PHE A 25 -14.98 16.83 1.04
N ASP A 26 -14.51 16.21 2.12
CA ASP A 26 -13.38 16.72 2.92
C ASP A 26 -12.14 15.92 2.52
N TYR A 27 -11.14 16.57 1.95
CA TYR A 27 -9.89 15.94 1.52
C TYR A 27 -8.75 16.37 2.44
N GLN A 28 -8.10 15.37 3.01
CA GLN A 28 -6.94 15.55 3.89
C GLN A 28 -5.78 14.67 3.40
N ASN A 29 -4.56 15.17 3.56
CA ASN A 29 -3.35 14.45 3.20
C ASN A 29 -2.43 14.35 4.42
N ALA A 30 -2.08 13.14 4.80
CA ALA A 30 -1.22 12.86 5.94
C ALA A 30 0.29 12.90 5.59
N SER A 31 0.65 13.09 4.33
CA SER A 31 2.04 13.12 3.85
C SER A 31 2.87 11.94 4.36
N ASN A 32 2.30 10.74 4.33
CA ASN A 32 2.88 9.48 4.80
C ASN A 32 3.22 9.45 6.31
N ASP A 33 2.63 10.33 7.12
CA ASP A 33 2.80 10.32 8.57
C ASP A 33 1.65 9.59 9.26
N SER A 34 1.96 8.48 9.94
CA SER A 34 0.95 7.61 10.58
C SER A 34 0.19 8.30 11.72
N ALA A 35 0.84 9.18 12.48
CA ALA A 35 0.18 9.93 13.56
C ALA A 35 -0.80 10.95 12.99
N THR A 36 -0.43 11.58 11.88
CA THR A 36 -1.31 12.48 11.13
C THR A 36 -2.49 11.71 10.51
N CYS A 37 -2.28 10.50 9.95
CA CYS A 37 -3.37 9.63 9.50
C CYS A 37 -4.39 9.39 10.62
N ALA A 38 -3.94 8.96 11.80
CA ALA A 38 -4.81 8.71 12.95
C ALA A 38 -5.58 9.97 13.37
N THR A 39 -4.93 11.13 13.40
CA THR A 39 -5.56 12.41 13.74
C THR A 39 -6.66 12.79 12.74
N ILE A 40 -6.40 12.67 11.46
CA ILE A 40 -7.35 12.96 10.38
C ILE A 40 -8.58 12.05 10.50
N VAL A 41 -8.36 10.74 10.63
CA VAL A 41 -9.48 9.79 10.66
C VAL A 41 -10.32 9.95 11.93
N ASN A 42 -9.70 10.18 13.08
CA ASN A 42 -10.44 10.47 14.32
C ASN A 42 -11.32 11.72 14.19
N LYS A 43 -10.84 12.75 13.49
CA LYS A 43 -11.65 13.93 13.15
C LYS A 43 -12.84 13.54 12.27
N PHE A 44 -12.63 12.71 11.24
CA PHE A 44 -13.70 12.25 10.38
C PHE A 44 -14.77 11.45 11.14
N VAL A 45 -14.34 10.54 12.02
CA VAL A 45 -15.26 9.77 12.89
C VAL A 45 -16.06 10.68 13.81
N SER A 46 -15.41 11.65 14.47
CA SER A 46 -16.10 12.60 15.38
C SER A 46 -17.05 13.57 14.65
N SER A 47 -16.79 13.80 13.36
CA SER A 47 -17.65 14.62 12.49
C SER A 47 -18.79 13.83 11.85
N ASN A 48 -18.91 12.53 12.14
CA ASN A 48 -19.94 11.63 11.62
C ASN A 48 -20.07 11.62 10.10
N TYR A 49 -18.93 11.48 9.39
CA TYR A 49 -18.96 11.29 7.94
C TYR A 49 -19.66 9.98 7.57
N ASP A 50 -20.38 9.99 6.44
CA ASP A 50 -21.13 8.83 5.94
C ASP A 50 -20.23 7.73 5.36
N LEU A 51 -19.04 8.11 4.86
CA LEU A 51 -18.09 7.24 4.18
C LEU A 51 -16.68 7.81 4.28
N ILE A 52 -15.69 6.95 4.44
CA ILE A 52 -14.26 7.31 4.39
C ILE A 52 -13.60 6.59 3.22
N LEU A 53 -12.94 7.33 2.32
CA LEU A 53 -12.01 6.79 1.36
C LEU A 53 -10.60 6.80 1.98
N ALA A 54 -9.99 5.64 2.11
CA ALA A 54 -8.61 5.48 2.55
C ALA A 54 -7.71 5.14 1.35
N ASN A 55 -6.79 6.03 1.00
CA ASN A 55 -5.88 5.86 -0.12
C ASN A 55 -4.48 5.54 0.40
N ALA A 56 -4.00 4.35 0.15
CA ALA A 56 -2.80 3.67 0.63
C ALA A 56 -2.98 2.89 1.95
N THR A 57 -2.11 1.89 2.15
CA THR A 57 -2.15 0.98 3.31
C THR A 57 -2.15 1.69 4.67
N PRO A 58 -1.28 2.68 4.96
CA PRO A 58 -1.30 3.36 6.26
C PRO A 58 -2.61 4.09 6.54
N ALA A 59 -3.22 4.70 5.51
CA ALA A 59 -4.51 5.37 5.63
C ALA A 59 -5.64 4.35 5.91
N LEU A 60 -5.60 3.18 5.26
CA LEU A 60 -6.56 2.10 5.47
C LEU A 60 -6.46 1.55 6.90
N GLN A 61 -5.27 1.29 7.41
CA GLN A 61 -5.04 0.81 8.78
C GLN A 61 -5.58 1.78 9.82
N ALA A 62 -5.28 3.07 9.66
CA ALA A 62 -5.80 4.11 10.54
C ALA A 62 -7.33 4.18 10.49
N ALA A 63 -7.92 4.12 9.28
CA ALA A 63 -9.37 4.18 9.09
C ALA A 63 -10.08 2.96 9.69
N ALA A 64 -9.58 1.75 9.45
CA ALA A 64 -10.14 0.52 10.01
C ALA A 64 -10.16 0.55 11.54
N THR A 65 -9.04 0.97 12.14
CA THR A 65 -8.92 1.09 13.62
C THR A 65 -9.90 2.11 14.18
N ALA A 66 -9.94 3.32 13.63
CA ALA A 66 -10.76 4.41 14.15
C ALA A 66 -12.27 4.16 13.96
N THR A 67 -12.68 3.45 12.90
CA THR A 67 -14.09 3.18 12.59
C THR A 67 -14.61 1.88 13.18
N ALA A 68 -13.79 1.11 13.90
CA ALA A 68 -14.17 -0.19 14.44
C ALA A 68 -15.44 -0.16 15.31
N ALA A 69 -15.63 0.90 16.10
CA ALA A 69 -16.82 1.09 16.94
C ALA A 69 -17.98 1.78 16.18
N SER A 70 -17.69 2.84 15.42
CA SER A 70 -18.71 3.63 14.71
C SER A 70 -19.33 2.90 13.53
N LYS A 71 -18.60 1.92 12.96
CA LYS A 71 -18.98 1.18 11.74
C LYS A 71 -19.18 2.05 10.50
N ILE A 72 -18.61 3.26 10.49
CA ILE A 72 -18.57 4.08 9.27
C ILE A 72 -17.93 3.25 8.16
N PRO A 73 -18.54 3.09 6.99
CA PRO A 73 -17.96 2.35 5.87
C PRO A 73 -16.63 2.96 5.44
N VAL A 74 -15.63 2.09 5.20
CA VAL A 74 -14.33 2.48 4.68
C VAL A 74 -14.12 1.81 3.33
N ILE A 75 -13.77 2.61 2.32
CA ILE A 75 -13.33 2.11 1.01
C ILE A 75 -11.84 2.33 0.88
N GLY A 76 -11.08 1.25 0.69
CA GLY A 76 -9.66 1.31 0.42
C GLY A 76 -9.36 1.39 -1.08
N THR A 77 -8.32 2.13 -1.43
CA THR A 77 -7.71 2.12 -2.77
C THR A 77 -6.20 2.25 -2.66
N SER A 78 -5.45 1.83 -3.66
CA SER A 78 -3.99 1.77 -3.62
C SER A 78 -3.48 0.97 -2.42
N VAL A 79 -4.12 -0.16 -2.16
CA VAL A 79 -3.82 -1.09 -1.07
C VAL A 79 -3.33 -2.40 -1.70
N THR A 80 -2.13 -2.80 -1.34
CA THR A 80 -1.48 -4.00 -1.89
C THR A 80 -2.25 -5.27 -1.52
N ASP A 81 -2.42 -5.52 -0.22
CA ASP A 81 -3.08 -6.71 0.30
C ASP A 81 -3.87 -6.38 1.56
N TYR A 82 -5.17 -6.68 1.56
CA TYR A 82 -6.07 -6.36 2.66
C TYR A 82 -5.87 -7.27 3.87
N GLY A 83 -5.51 -8.54 3.66
CA GLY A 83 -5.22 -9.48 4.72
C GLY A 83 -4.06 -8.98 5.58
N THR A 84 -2.94 -8.66 4.93
CA THR A 84 -1.75 -8.10 5.56
C THR A 84 -2.02 -6.71 6.17
N ALA A 85 -2.73 -5.83 5.46
CA ALA A 85 -3.00 -4.48 5.94
C ALA A 85 -3.85 -4.45 7.22
N LEU A 86 -4.80 -5.38 7.34
CA LEU A 86 -5.78 -5.43 8.43
C LEU A 86 -5.46 -6.50 9.49
N ASP A 87 -4.38 -7.25 9.31
CA ASP A 87 -3.97 -8.39 10.15
C ASP A 87 -5.11 -9.41 10.31
N ILE A 88 -5.71 -9.80 9.17
CA ILE A 88 -6.79 -10.79 9.11
C ILE A 88 -6.47 -11.90 8.12
N GLU A 89 -6.90 -13.13 8.44
CA GLU A 89 -6.86 -14.22 7.46
C GLU A 89 -8.01 -14.07 6.48
N MET A 90 -7.67 -13.92 5.18
CA MET A 90 -8.67 -13.87 4.12
C MET A 90 -8.09 -14.32 2.78
N GLU A 91 -8.94 -14.96 1.98
CA GLU A 91 -8.62 -15.19 0.57
C GLU A 91 -8.65 -13.86 -0.20
N PRO A 92 -7.85 -13.69 -1.24
CA PRO A 92 -7.69 -12.41 -1.95
C PRO A 92 -8.97 -11.74 -2.46
N THR A 93 -10.02 -12.55 -2.71
CA THR A 93 -11.31 -12.09 -3.22
C THR A 93 -12.45 -12.19 -2.20
N ALA A 94 -12.12 -12.56 -0.95
CA ALA A 94 -13.11 -12.72 0.11
C ALA A 94 -13.51 -11.37 0.73
N SER A 95 -14.56 -11.41 1.53
CA SER A 95 -14.97 -10.27 2.36
C SER A 95 -14.00 -10.11 3.53
N THR A 96 -13.68 -8.86 3.90
CA THR A 96 -12.92 -8.57 5.11
C THR A 96 -13.67 -8.93 6.41
N GLY A 97 -14.98 -9.13 6.33
CA GLY A 97 -15.85 -9.40 7.50
C GLY A 97 -16.09 -8.20 8.42
N ILE A 98 -15.55 -7.04 8.09
CA ILE A 98 -15.68 -5.78 8.82
C ILE A 98 -16.23 -4.66 7.92
N ASN A 99 -16.30 -3.43 8.43
CA ASN A 99 -16.80 -2.26 7.69
C ASN A 99 -15.79 -1.69 6.66
N VAL A 100 -14.90 -2.51 6.16
CA VAL A 100 -13.86 -2.15 5.17
C VAL A 100 -14.05 -2.95 3.90
N THR A 101 -13.99 -2.29 2.76
CA THR A 101 -13.91 -2.89 1.42
C THR A 101 -13.02 -2.05 0.51
N GLY A 102 -12.76 -2.50 -0.71
CA GLY A 102 -11.98 -1.69 -1.66
C GLY A 102 -11.40 -2.48 -2.80
N THR A 103 -10.36 -1.93 -3.41
CA THR A 103 -9.63 -2.53 -4.54
C THR A 103 -8.17 -2.78 -4.16
N SER A 104 -7.65 -3.97 -4.49
CA SER A 104 -6.22 -4.26 -4.40
C SER A 104 -5.50 -3.74 -5.65
N ASP A 105 -4.29 -3.23 -5.46
CA ASP A 105 -3.34 -2.89 -6.53
C ASP A 105 -2.12 -3.81 -6.56
N LEU A 106 -2.21 -4.98 -5.93
CA LEU A 106 -1.14 -5.96 -5.91
C LEU A 106 -0.76 -6.37 -7.34
N ALA A 107 0.45 -6.03 -7.74
CA ALA A 107 1.01 -6.48 -9.01
C ALA A 107 1.47 -7.96 -8.90
N PRO A 108 1.48 -8.72 -10.02
CA PRO A 108 1.88 -10.12 -10.01
C PRO A 108 3.38 -10.26 -9.68
N LEU A 109 3.70 -10.64 -8.44
CA LEU A 109 5.07 -10.65 -7.90
C LEU A 109 5.99 -11.65 -8.61
N ALA A 110 5.44 -12.78 -9.04
CA ALA A 110 6.20 -13.77 -9.81
C ALA A 110 6.62 -13.22 -11.19
N ASP A 111 5.75 -12.44 -11.84
CA ASP A 111 6.04 -11.82 -13.13
C ASP A 111 7.06 -10.69 -12.99
N GLN A 112 7.02 -9.95 -11.88
CA GLN A 112 8.05 -8.94 -11.57
C GLN A 112 9.41 -9.61 -11.38
N ALA A 113 9.49 -10.73 -10.67
CA ALA A 113 10.72 -11.50 -10.52
C ALA A 113 11.21 -12.04 -11.87
N GLN A 114 10.30 -12.53 -12.74
CA GLN A 114 10.65 -12.97 -14.08
C GLN A 114 11.19 -11.81 -14.93
N MET A 115 10.53 -10.65 -14.89
CA MET A 115 10.97 -9.45 -15.62
C MET A 115 12.39 -9.02 -15.21
N ILE A 116 12.75 -9.10 -13.93
CA ILE A 116 14.13 -8.84 -13.47
C ILE A 116 15.11 -9.77 -14.18
N LEU A 117 14.80 -11.06 -14.27
CA LEU A 117 15.67 -12.05 -14.90
C LEU A 117 15.73 -11.92 -16.42
N ASP A 118 14.65 -11.50 -17.06
CA ASP A 118 14.61 -11.24 -18.51
C ASP A 118 15.47 -10.03 -18.89
N LEU A 119 15.46 -8.98 -18.05
CA LEU A 119 16.25 -7.76 -18.26
C LEU A 119 17.72 -7.93 -17.84
N PHE A 120 17.98 -8.76 -16.83
CA PHE A 120 19.31 -8.99 -16.25
C PHE A 120 19.60 -10.49 -16.11
N PRO A 121 19.79 -11.22 -17.23
CA PRO A 121 19.89 -12.69 -17.23
C PRO A 121 21.12 -13.24 -16.47
N ASP A 122 22.15 -12.42 -16.30
CA ASP A 122 23.37 -12.79 -15.59
C ASP A 122 23.34 -12.42 -14.09
N ALA A 123 22.27 -11.79 -13.61
CA ALA A 123 22.14 -11.37 -12.22
C ALA A 123 22.13 -12.59 -11.27
N LYS A 124 22.96 -12.54 -10.25
CA LYS A 124 23.05 -13.56 -9.18
C LYS A 124 22.49 -13.06 -7.87
N THR A 125 22.46 -11.75 -7.70
CA THR A 125 22.02 -11.10 -6.46
C THR A 125 21.13 -9.91 -6.74
N VAL A 126 19.92 -9.94 -6.18
CA VAL A 126 18.97 -8.81 -6.19
C VAL A 126 18.92 -8.20 -4.80
N GLY A 127 19.05 -6.89 -4.70
CA GLY A 127 18.87 -6.12 -3.47
C GLY A 127 17.48 -5.53 -3.42
N ALA A 128 16.63 -5.97 -2.50
CA ALA A 128 15.32 -5.38 -2.28
C ALA A 128 15.41 -4.27 -1.22
N ILE A 129 15.09 -3.03 -1.60
CA ILE A 129 15.11 -1.86 -0.71
C ILE A 129 13.67 -1.50 -0.36
N TYR A 130 13.37 -1.36 0.94
CA TYR A 130 12.02 -1.01 1.37
C TYR A 130 11.99 -0.47 2.80
N CYS A 131 10.90 0.25 3.15
CA CYS A 131 10.64 0.73 4.50
C CYS A 131 10.18 -0.42 5.41
N SER A 132 10.88 -0.68 6.50
CA SER A 132 10.56 -1.74 7.46
C SER A 132 9.24 -1.50 8.22
N ALA A 133 8.74 -0.28 8.23
CA ALA A 133 7.47 0.08 8.86
C ALA A 133 6.24 -0.15 7.95
N GLU A 134 6.46 -0.54 6.68
CA GLU A 134 5.37 -0.72 5.71
C GLU A 134 5.07 -2.20 5.45
N ALA A 135 3.95 -2.68 5.97
CA ALA A 135 3.51 -4.07 5.78
C ALA A 135 3.30 -4.45 4.30
N ASN A 136 2.79 -3.50 3.48
CA ASN A 136 2.65 -3.68 2.03
C ASN A 136 3.98 -3.91 1.33
N SER A 137 5.03 -3.24 1.75
CA SER A 137 6.38 -3.39 1.18
C SER A 137 6.99 -4.73 1.56
N GLN A 138 6.89 -5.12 2.85
CA GLN A 138 7.33 -6.43 3.32
C GLN A 138 6.66 -7.56 2.56
N TYR A 139 5.34 -7.52 2.40
CA TYR A 139 4.57 -8.52 1.64
C TYR A 139 5.10 -8.70 0.21
N GLN A 140 5.35 -7.58 -0.49
CA GLN A 140 5.83 -7.60 -1.87
C GLN A 140 7.26 -8.16 -1.98
N VAL A 141 8.18 -7.71 -1.13
CA VAL A 141 9.58 -8.17 -1.20
C VAL A 141 9.71 -9.65 -0.81
N ASP A 142 8.89 -10.16 0.10
CA ASP A 142 8.84 -11.58 0.44
C ASP A 142 8.40 -12.43 -0.75
N GLY A 143 7.36 -11.99 -1.46
CA GLY A 143 6.86 -12.67 -2.65
C GLY A 143 7.86 -12.68 -3.81
N VAL A 144 8.50 -11.53 -4.08
CA VAL A 144 9.54 -11.43 -5.13
C VAL A 144 10.78 -12.24 -4.74
N LYS A 145 11.22 -12.18 -3.48
CA LYS A 145 12.32 -13.01 -2.97
C LYS A 145 12.06 -14.50 -3.18
N LYS A 146 10.88 -14.97 -2.78
CA LYS A 146 10.50 -16.38 -2.97
C LYS A 146 10.57 -16.81 -4.44
N ALA A 147 10.11 -15.94 -5.36
CA ALA A 147 10.13 -16.23 -6.79
C ALA A 147 11.55 -16.21 -7.38
N LEU A 148 12.42 -15.30 -6.95
CA LEU A 148 13.81 -15.22 -7.39
C LEU A 148 14.64 -16.41 -6.86
N GLU A 149 14.51 -16.74 -5.57
CA GLU A 149 15.24 -17.84 -4.95
C GLU A 149 14.84 -19.20 -5.53
N ALA A 150 13.58 -19.39 -5.91
CA ALA A 150 13.14 -20.59 -6.64
C ALA A 150 13.83 -20.74 -8.02
N LYS A 151 14.40 -19.65 -8.56
CA LYS A 151 15.16 -19.64 -9.82
C LYS A 151 16.69 -19.58 -9.59
N GLY A 152 17.15 -19.73 -8.34
CA GLY A 152 18.58 -19.75 -7.96
C GLY A 152 19.23 -18.37 -7.84
N VAL A 153 18.45 -17.29 -7.85
CA VAL A 153 18.93 -15.92 -7.67
C VAL A 153 18.74 -15.47 -6.23
N LYS A 154 19.81 -15.04 -5.59
CA LYS A 154 19.78 -14.59 -4.20
C LYS A 154 19.09 -13.23 -4.08
N CYS A 155 18.18 -13.08 -3.11
CA CYS A 155 17.55 -11.80 -2.80
C CYS A 155 17.88 -11.37 -1.37
N ASN A 156 18.57 -10.23 -1.23
CA ASN A 156 18.94 -9.64 0.06
C ASN A 156 18.04 -8.45 0.36
N PHE A 157 17.66 -8.30 1.62
CA PHE A 157 16.86 -7.18 2.09
C PHE A 157 17.75 -6.05 2.62
N TYR A 158 17.42 -4.83 2.22
CA TYR A 158 18.03 -3.59 2.65
C TYR A 158 16.94 -2.65 3.13
N THR A 159 16.75 -2.58 4.44
CA THR A 159 15.66 -1.84 5.06
C THR A 159 16.10 -0.48 5.57
N PHE A 160 15.18 0.47 5.52
CA PHE A 160 15.29 1.76 6.20
C PHE A 160 14.04 1.99 7.07
N ALA A 161 14.15 2.82 8.09
CA ALA A 161 13.04 3.14 8.98
C ALA A 161 12.31 4.42 8.54
N ASP A 162 13.05 5.37 8.01
CA ASP A 162 12.54 6.65 7.52
C ASP A 162 13.38 7.15 6.31
N SER A 163 12.93 8.23 5.68
CA SER A 163 13.55 8.77 4.47
C SER A 163 15.00 9.24 4.63
N ASN A 164 15.46 9.52 5.85
CA ASN A 164 16.83 9.99 6.08
C ASN A 164 17.88 8.92 5.78
N ASP A 165 17.52 7.65 5.98
CA ASP A 165 18.43 6.52 5.80
C ASP A 165 18.48 5.99 4.37
N ILE A 166 17.53 6.35 3.50
CA ILE A 166 17.40 5.81 2.13
C ILE A 166 18.71 5.90 1.35
N SER A 167 19.38 7.07 1.38
CA SER A 167 20.62 7.28 0.62
C SER A 167 21.75 6.33 1.05
N SER A 168 21.89 6.07 2.34
CA SER A 168 22.93 5.18 2.87
C SER A 168 22.64 3.72 2.54
N VAL A 169 21.38 3.33 2.69
CA VAL A 169 20.88 1.98 2.39
C VAL A 169 21.00 1.67 0.88
N ALA A 170 20.60 2.62 0.03
CA ALA A 170 20.71 2.49 -1.42
C ALA A 170 22.16 2.33 -1.89
N LYS A 171 23.10 3.11 -1.32
CA LYS A 171 24.53 2.97 -1.61
C LYS A 171 25.10 1.61 -1.19
N LYS A 172 24.64 1.07 -0.07
CA LYS A 172 25.03 -0.28 0.37
C LYS A 172 24.47 -1.33 -0.58
N ALA A 173 23.18 -1.29 -0.87
CA ALA A 173 22.53 -2.23 -1.77
C ALA A 173 23.19 -2.24 -3.17
N ALA A 174 23.52 -1.05 -3.72
CA ALA A 174 24.17 -0.90 -5.01
C ALA A 174 25.58 -1.49 -5.07
N LYS A 175 26.28 -1.59 -3.94
CA LYS A 175 27.62 -2.23 -3.88
C LYS A 175 27.57 -3.74 -3.76
N GLU A 176 26.47 -4.28 -3.22
CA GLU A 176 26.36 -5.67 -2.81
C GLU A 176 25.39 -6.47 -3.72
N SER A 177 24.77 -5.83 -4.72
CA SER A 177 23.77 -6.46 -5.58
C SER A 177 23.98 -6.09 -7.04
N ASP A 178 23.64 -7.03 -7.94
CA ASP A 178 23.66 -6.83 -9.39
C ASP A 178 22.48 -5.99 -9.87
N VAL A 179 21.33 -6.14 -9.21
CA VAL A 179 20.09 -5.43 -9.51
C VAL A 179 19.44 -4.96 -8.21
N ILE A 180 18.81 -3.79 -8.24
CA ILE A 180 17.99 -3.27 -7.14
C ILE A 180 16.52 -3.38 -7.52
N TYR A 181 15.72 -3.93 -6.60
CA TYR A 181 14.27 -3.94 -6.65
C TYR A 181 13.70 -3.05 -5.55
N ILE A 182 12.72 -2.23 -5.91
CA ILE A 182 11.95 -1.39 -4.98
C ILE A 182 10.46 -1.71 -5.20
N PRO A 183 9.74 -2.16 -4.17
CA PRO A 183 8.29 -2.40 -4.26
C PRO A 183 7.51 -1.08 -4.34
N THR A 184 6.18 -1.16 -4.39
CA THR A 184 5.32 0.01 -4.15
C THR A 184 5.39 0.38 -2.67
N ASP A 185 6.38 1.21 -2.34
CA ASP A 185 6.71 1.67 -0.99
C ASP A 185 6.39 3.16 -0.88
N ASN A 186 5.55 3.54 0.10
CA ASN A 186 5.08 4.92 0.22
C ASN A 186 6.15 5.89 0.72
N THR A 187 7.20 5.37 1.38
CA THR A 187 8.29 6.18 1.90
C THR A 187 9.44 6.32 0.89
N ALA A 188 9.62 5.33 0.02
CA ALA A 188 10.64 5.34 -1.03
C ALA A 188 10.19 6.05 -2.31
N ALA A 189 8.88 6.32 -2.50
CA ALA A 189 8.28 6.90 -3.70
C ALA A 189 8.46 8.42 -3.83
#